data_a6f632c161c075d74174794552d86dba
#
_entry.id   a6f632c161c075d74174794552d86dba
#
_cell.length_a   1.000
_cell.length_b   1.000
_cell.length_c   1.000
_cell.angle_alpha   90.00
_cell.angle_beta   90.00
_cell.angle_gamma   90.00
#
_symmetry.space_group_name_H-M   'P 1'
#
loop_
_entity.id
_entity.type
_entity.pdbx_description
1 polymer ?
#
loop_
_entity_poly.entity_id
_entity_poly.type
_entity_poly.pdbx_seq_one_letter_code
_entity_poly.pdbx_strand_id
1 'polypeptide(L)'
;MTNSPKPTIPSDGAACANQFQAIYLGDVDSSQYIDRFEGLPGTETSFTLLGKTFGSVADPLTNGIVTVTANDTNHDGRLFGENGIFDRKGFETFTTDRPLPVTGTGKTDDNFNFDGVTQYRATITYLDGSQCKNALVTVMQDDLGRTFLVPNLDGKNDALTAGPIKSLKITNLAELNPFNNNLDTHRPQIHFVPCFAGGTR
;
A
#
# COMPACT_ATOMS: atom_id res chain seq x y z
N MET A 1 -22.99 -29.83 39.93
CA MET A 1 -22.18 -29.85 38.70
C MET A 1 -22.48 -28.57 37.91
N THR A 2 -21.65 -27.59 38.03
CA THR A 2 -21.82 -26.26 37.39
C THR A 2 -21.10 -26.29 36.05
N ASN A 3 -21.86 -26.30 34.96
CA ASN A 3 -21.30 -26.13 33.61
C ASN A 3 -20.84 -24.67 33.44
N SER A 4 -19.56 -24.43 33.50
CA SER A 4 -18.98 -23.15 33.06
C SER A 4 -19.11 -23.07 31.54
N PRO A 5 -19.58 -21.94 30.99
CA PRO A 5 -19.61 -21.74 29.55
C PRO A 5 -18.17 -21.67 29.00
N LYS A 6 -17.94 -22.48 27.96
CA LYS A 6 -16.69 -22.44 27.16
C LYS A 6 -16.50 -21.06 26.58
N PRO A 7 -15.33 -20.41 26.75
CA PRO A 7 -15.08 -19.12 26.10
C PRO A 7 -15.17 -19.29 24.59
N THR A 8 -16.09 -18.56 23.98
CA THR A 8 -16.16 -18.42 22.52
C THR A 8 -14.98 -17.56 22.10
N ILE A 9 -14.02 -18.14 21.39
CA ILE A 9 -12.98 -17.39 20.68
C ILE A 9 -13.73 -16.57 19.62
N PRO A 10 -13.56 -15.24 19.55
CA PRO A 10 -14.08 -14.49 18.43
C PRO A 10 -13.47 -15.09 17.16
N SER A 11 -14.31 -15.49 16.21
CA SER A 11 -13.86 -15.84 14.88
C SER A 11 -13.07 -14.63 14.35
N ASP A 12 -11.83 -14.88 13.94
CA ASP A 12 -10.99 -13.92 13.25
C ASP A 12 -11.86 -13.14 12.30
N GLY A 13 -11.93 -11.80 12.52
CA GLY A 13 -12.83 -10.96 11.77
C GLY A 13 -12.60 -11.18 10.28
N ALA A 14 -13.62 -11.70 9.61
CA ALA A 14 -13.65 -11.69 8.16
C ALA A 14 -13.37 -10.25 7.74
N ALA A 15 -12.20 -10.00 7.14
CA ALA A 15 -11.89 -8.71 6.54
C ALA A 15 -13.09 -8.38 5.66
N CYS A 16 -13.71 -7.20 5.87
CA CYS A 16 -14.75 -6.74 4.96
C CYS A 16 -14.16 -6.83 3.56
N ALA A 17 -14.90 -7.36 2.59
CA ALA A 17 -14.40 -7.74 1.27
C ALA A 17 -13.63 -6.61 0.52
N ASN A 18 -13.71 -5.37 1.01
CA ASN A 18 -13.12 -4.18 0.41
C ASN A 18 -12.14 -3.45 1.36
N GLN A 19 -11.60 -4.12 2.39
CA GLN A 19 -10.66 -3.51 3.32
C GLN A 19 -9.32 -4.25 3.33
N PHE A 20 -8.23 -3.47 3.29
CA PHE A 20 -6.87 -3.99 3.44
C PHE A 20 -5.99 -2.97 4.16
N GLN A 21 -4.84 -3.41 4.66
CA GLN A 21 -3.85 -2.51 5.22
C GLN A 21 -2.86 -2.04 4.15
N ALA A 22 -2.45 -0.79 4.27
CA ALA A 22 -1.38 -0.20 3.48
C ALA A 22 -0.42 0.57 4.38
N ILE A 23 0.78 0.87 3.90
CA ILE A 23 1.72 1.77 4.55
C ILE A 23 1.76 3.05 3.74
N TYR A 24 1.31 4.16 4.31
CA TYR A 24 1.47 5.47 3.70
C TYR A 24 2.94 5.86 3.65
N LEU A 25 3.45 6.10 2.45
CA LEU A 25 4.85 6.43 2.19
C LEU A 25 5.11 7.94 2.17
N GLY A 26 4.06 8.74 2.16
CA GLY A 26 4.10 10.19 1.96
C GLY A 26 3.70 10.59 0.55
N ASP A 27 3.77 11.89 0.29
CA ASP A 27 3.42 12.47 -1.01
C ASP A 27 4.68 12.58 -1.88
N VAL A 28 4.46 12.57 -3.19
CA VAL A 28 5.51 12.80 -4.17
C VAL A 28 5.13 13.99 -5.07
N ASP A 29 6.14 14.60 -5.68
CA ASP A 29 5.91 15.68 -6.66
C ASP A 29 5.25 15.11 -7.92
N SER A 30 4.52 15.95 -8.66
CA SER A 30 3.85 15.56 -9.91
C SER A 30 4.80 14.98 -10.97
N SER A 31 6.10 15.29 -10.89
CA SER A 31 7.12 14.64 -11.72
C SER A 31 7.40 13.19 -11.36
N GLN A 32 6.84 12.72 -10.24
CA GLN A 32 7.03 11.37 -9.69
C GLN A 32 5.73 10.56 -9.63
N TYR A 33 4.67 11.02 -10.28
CA TYR A 33 3.44 10.26 -10.40
C TYR A 33 3.69 8.99 -11.22
N ILE A 34 3.07 7.89 -10.81
CA ILE A 34 3.12 6.60 -11.51
C ILE A 34 2.36 6.70 -12.82
N ASP A 35 1.19 7.33 -12.78
CA ASP A 35 0.38 7.68 -13.92
C ASP A 35 0.29 9.21 -14.00
N ARG A 36 0.98 9.82 -14.97
CA ARG A 36 1.10 11.28 -15.05
C ARG A 36 0.24 11.87 -16.16
N PHE A 37 -0.06 11.09 -17.18
CA PHE A 37 -0.70 11.59 -18.39
C PHE A 37 -2.09 10.99 -18.52
N GLU A 38 -3.06 11.69 -17.93
CA GLU A 38 -4.46 11.39 -18.08
C GLU A 38 -4.82 11.12 -19.54
N GLY A 39 -5.51 10.02 -19.79
CA GLY A 39 -5.90 9.63 -21.14
C GLY A 39 -4.94 8.67 -21.85
N LEU A 40 -3.81 8.32 -21.23
CA LEU A 40 -3.02 7.14 -21.59
C LEU A 40 -3.28 6.04 -20.56
N PRO A 41 -3.46 4.78 -20.97
CA PRO A 41 -3.70 3.73 -20.00
C PRO A 41 -2.43 3.38 -19.23
N GLY A 42 -2.52 3.35 -17.90
CA GLY A 42 -1.60 2.58 -17.11
C GLY A 42 -0.60 3.34 -16.26
N THR A 43 0.63 2.89 -16.26
CA THR A 43 1.70 3.30 -15.35
C THR A 43 2.89 3.83 -16.14
N GLU A 44 2.64 4.69 -17.14
CA GLU A 44 3.61 5.09 -18.15
C GLU A 44 4.83 5.85 -17.58
N THR A 45 4.68 6.45 -16.40
CA THR A 45 5.78 7.13 -15.72
C THR A 45 6.26 6.44 -14.45
N SER A 46 5.95 5.18 -14.26
CA SER A 46 6.34 4.40 -13.07
C SER A 46 7.85 4.40 -12.78
N PHE A 47 8.69 4.60 -13.80
CA PHE A 47 10.15 4.71 -13.62
C PHE A 47 10.59 5.96 -12.80
N THR A 48 9.74 6.95 -12.61
CA THR A 48 10.05 8.19 -11.89
C THR A 48 10.27 7.99 -10.39
N LEU A 49 9.80 6.89 -9.82
CA LEU A 49 10.08 6.52 -8.43
C LEU A 49 11.41 5.78 -8.24
N LEU A 50 12.12 5.43 -9.32
CA LEU A 50 13.41 4.72 -9.20
C LEU A 50 14.43 5.54 -8.43
N GLY A 51 15.10 4.89 -7.46
CA GLY A 51 16.08 5.52 -6.58
C GLY A 51 15.48 6.27 -5.39
N LYS A 52 14.16 6.51 -5.35
CA LYS A 52 13.50 7.20 -4.23
C LYS A 52 13.56 6.35 -2.96
N THR A 53 13.76 7.04 -1.83
CA THR A 53 13.72 6.45 -0.50
C THR A 53 12.60 7.09 0.30
N PHE A 54 11.76 6.26 0.90
CA PHE A 54 10.68 6.63 1.78
C PHE A 54 11.01 6.21 3.21
N GLY A 55 10.56 7.01 4.20
CA GLY A 55 10.81 6.76 5.60
C GLY A 55 12.24 7.05 6.05
N SER A 56 12.42 7.15 7.35
CA SER A 56 13.71 7.46 7.99
C SER A 56 13.78 6.90 9.42
N VAL A 57 14.86 7.20 10.13
CA VAL A 57 14.95 6.91 11.58
C VAL A 57 13.98 7.78 12.39
N ALA A 58 13.84 9.05 11.98
CA ALA A 58 12.97 10.01 12.66
C ALA A 58 11.48 9.78 12.36
N ASP A 59 11.18 9.25 11.18
CA ASP A 59 9.82 8.95 10.71
C ASP A 59 9.81 7.57 10.03
N PRO A 60 9.76 6.49 10.83
CA PRO A 60 9.77 5.15 10.28
C PRO A 60 8.43 4.80 9.64
N LEU A 61 8.49 4.08 8.51
CA LEU A 61 7.32 3.70 7.71
C LEU A 61 6.29 2.88 8.50
N THR A 62 6.70 2.16 9.51
CA THR A 62 5.78 1.41 10.37
C THR A 62 4.73 2.31 11.06
N ASN A 63 5.00 3.62 11.22
CA ASN A 63 4.04 4.59 11.75
C ASN A 63 2.98 4.99 10.71
N GLY A 64 3.24 4.72 9.44
CA GLY A 64 2.38 5.03 8.31
C GLY A 64 1.31 3.97 8.01
N ILE A 65 1.16 2.93 8.81
CA ILE A 65 0.15 1.89 8.57
C ILE A 65 -1.24 2.50 8.70
N VAL A 66 -2.07 2.26 7.69
CA VAL A 66 -3.48 2.68 7.61
C VAL A 66 -4.34 1.52 7.14
N THR A 67 -5.61 1.53 7.53
CA THR A 67 -6.62 0.66 6.94
C THR A 67 -7.26 1.38 5.77
N VAL A 68 -7.15 0.81 4.59
CA VAL A 68 -7.78 1.30 3.37
C VAL A 68 -9.13 0.62 3.21
N THR A 69 -10.17 1.41 2.93
CA THR A 69 -11.48 0.93 2.52
C THR A 69 -11.73 1.35 1.08
N ALA A 70 -11.77 0.38 0.18
CA ALA A 70 -12.03 0.60 -1.24
C ALA A 70 -13.52 0.88 -1.49
N ASN A 71 -13.82 1.88 -2.30
CA ASN A 71 -15.14 2.15 -2.82
C ASN A 71 -15.22 1.59 -4.25
N ASP A 72 -15.28 0.28 -4.32
CA ASP A 72 -15.48 -0.49 -5.56
C ASP A 72 -16.93 -0.35 -6.01
N THR A 73 -17.15 0.53 -6.96
CA THR A 73 -18.50 0.94 -7.40
C THR A 73 -19.15 -0.07 -8.34
N ASN A 74 -18.36 -0.88 -8.99
CA ASN A 74 -18.83 -1.90 -9.93
C ASN A 74 -18.88 -3.30 -9.29
N HIS A 75 -18.40 -3.46 -8.04
CA HIS A 75 -18.38 -4.68 -7.26
C HIS A 75 -17.60 -5.84 -7.90
N ASP A 76 -16.52 -5.55 -8.60
CA ASP A 76 -15.67 -6.57 -9.22
C ASP A 76 -14.46 -6.96 -8.34
N GLY A 77 -14.34 -6.37 -7.16
CA GLY A 77 -13.26 -6.64 -6.20
C GLY A 77 -11.96 -5.90 -6.50
N ARG A 78 -12.02 -4.84 -7.31
CA ARG A 78 -10.86 -4.04 -7.71
C ARG A 78 -11.13 -2.55 -7.54
N LEU A 79 -10.05 -1.79 -7.46
CA LEU A 79 -10.06 -0.35 -7.67
C LEU A 79 -9.51 -0.07 -9.06
N PHE A 80 -10.25 0.72 -9.82
CA PHE A 80 -9.81 1.22 -11.12
C PHE A 80 -9.36 2.67 -11.01
N GLY A 81 -8.16 2.94 -11.52
CA GLY A 81 -7.76 4.27 -11.93
C GLY A 81 -8.42 4.66 -13.25
N GLU A 82 -8.04 5.80 -13.79
CA GLU A 82 -8.53 6.22 -15.10
C GLU A 82 -8.09 5.25 -16.19
N ASN A 83 -9.03 4.85 -17.04
CA ASN A 83 -8.80 3.94 -18.16
C ASN A 83 -8.69 4.65 -19.51
N GLY A 84 -7.98 5.77 -19.56
CA GLY A 84 -7.70 6.45 -20.82
C GLY A 84 -8.96 6.93 -21.58
N ILE A 85 -8.72 7.51 -22.77
CA ILE A 85 -9.74 8.15 -23.64
C ILE A 85 -10.94 7.25 -24.02
N PHE A 86 -10.85 5.96 -23.81
CA PHE A 86 -11.87 5.00 -24.24
C PHE A 86 -12.74 4.46 -23.11
N ASP A 87 -12.35 4.63 -21.86
CA ASP A 87 -13.16 4.18 -20.72
C ASP A 87 -13.75 5.38 -19.97
N ARG A 88 -15.08 5.50 -20.05
CA ARG A 88 -15.85 6.57 -19.38
C ARG A 88 -16.19 6.22 -17.92
N LYS A 89 -15.64 5.16 -17.39
CA LYS A 89 -15.75 4.83 -15.96
C LYS A 89 -14.82 5.77 -15.22
N GLY A 90 -15.35 6.64 -14.41
CA GLY A 90 -14.54 7.54 -13.58
C GLY A 90 -13.65 6.77 -12.61
N PHE A 91 -12.72 7.47 -11.97
CA PHE A 91 -11.90 6.96 -10.89
C PHE A 91 -12.76 6.28 -9.82
N GLU A 92 -12.31 5.14 -9.35
CA GLU A 92 -12.81 4.62 -8.09
C GLU A 92 -12.04 5.23 -6.94
N THR A 93 -12.67 5.31 -5.79
CA THR A 93 -12.12 6.00 -4.63
C THR A 93 -11.79 5.02 -3.51
N PHE A 94 -10.97 5.47 -2.60
CA PHE A 94 -10.74 4.76 -1.34
C PHE A 94 -10.65 5.74 -0.18
N THR A 95 -10.93 5.26 1.02
CA THR A 95 -10.78 6.03 2.25
C THR A 95 -9.75 5.38 3.15
N THR A 96 -9.21 6.14 4.11
CA THR A 96 -8.32 5.62 5.15
C THR A 96 -8.95 5.79 6.53
N ASP A 97 -8.57 4.94 7.48
CA ASP A 97 -9.06 4.96 8.87
C ASP A 97 -8.62 6.20 9.68
N ARG A 98 -7.78 7.02 9.10
CA ARG A 98 -7.38 8.34 9.62
C ARG A 98 -7.07 9.30 8.48
N PRO A 99 -7.31 10.61 8.68
CA PRO A 99 -6.90 11.61 7.71
C PRO A 99 -5.39 11.65 7.51
N LEU A 100 -4.98 11.81 6.24
CA LEU A 100 -3.57 11.94 5.85
C LEU A 100 -3.27 13.38 5.43
N PRO A 101 -2.02 13.84 5.57
CA PRO A 101 -1.62 15.17 5.14
C PRO A 101 -1.90 15.39 3.65
N VAL A 102 -2.24 16.63 3.29
CA VAL A 102 -2.30 17.09 1.89
C VAL A 102 -1.14 18.06 1.69
N THR A 103 -0.16 17.64 0.90
CA THR A 103 1.09 18.40 0.71
C THR A 103 0.84 19.84 0.28
N GLY A 104 1.55 20.75 0.93
CA GLY A 104 1.51 22.18 0.63
C GLY A 104 0.25 22.93 1.08
N THR A 105 -0.74 22.27 1.69
CA THR A 105 -2.01 22.91 2.06
C THR A 105 -2.21 23.08 3.56
N GLY A 106 -1.49 22.31 4.38
CA GLY A 106 -1.72 22.21 5.83
C GLY A 106 -3.04 21.54 6.22
N LYS A 107 -3.75 20.97 5.25
CA LYS A 107 -5.00 20.20 5.45
C LYS A 107 -4.72 18.71 5.52
N THR A 108 -5.71 17.96 5.95
CA THR A 108 -5.74 16.50 5.90
C THR A 108 -6.96 16.04 5.13
N ASP A 109 -6.89 14.89 4.52
CA ASP A 109 -7.96 14.26 3.78
C ASP A 109 -7.96 12.75 4.07
N ASP A 110 -9.12 12.11 3.98
CA ASP A 110 -9.31 10.68 4.17
C ASP A 110 -10.01 10.00 2.99
N ASN A 111 -10.29 10.76 1.93
CA ASN A 111 -10.92 10.28 0.70
C ASN A 111 -10.01 10.57 -0.50
N PHE A 112 -9.73 9.56 -1.29
CA PHE A 112 -8.70 9.57 -2.33
C PHE A 112 -9.24 8.99 -3.63
N ASN A 113 -8.92 9.61 -4.75
CA ASN A 113 -9.13 9.04 -6.07
C ASN A 113 -7.97 8.07 -6.38
N PHE A 114 -8.29 6.82 -6.65
CA PHE A 114 -7.27 5.86 -7.05
C PHE A 114 -6.80 6.19 -8.47
N ASP A 115 -5.48 6.30 -8.66
CA ASP A 115 -4.89 6.71 -9.93
C ASP A 115 -4.05 5.58 -10.55
N GLY A 116 -2.97 5.18 -9.91
CA GLY A 116 -2.06 4.19 -10.48
C GLY A 116 -1.52 3.17 -9.49
N VAL A 117 -1.12 2.01 -10.02
CA VAL A 117 -0.44 0.96 -9.26
C VAL A 117 0.64 0.30 -10.11
N THR A 118 1.78 0.02 -9.49
CA THR A 118 2.86 -0.72 -10.16
C THR A 118 3.68 -1.54 -9.17
N GLN A 119 4.44 -2.49 -9.68
CA GLN A 119 5.33 -3.33 -8.89
C GLN A 119 6.79 -2.92 -9.07
N TYR A 120 7.51 -2.86 -7.95
CA TYR A 120 8.93 -2.55 -7.91
C TYR A 120 9.72 -3.63 -7.21
N ARG A 121 11.04 -3.63 -7.47
CA ARG A 121 12.03 -4.21 -6.58
C ARG A 121 12.55 -3.13 -5.66
N ALA A 122 12.67 -3.44 -4.38
CA ALA A 122 13.08 -2.49 -3.36
C ALA A 122 14.05 -3.09 -2.34
N THR A 123 14.77 -2.23 -1.65
CA THR A 123 15.46 -2.57 -0.41
C THR A 123 14.63 -2.05 0.77
N ILE A 124 14.17 -2.94 1.61
CA ILE A 124 13.50 -2.64 2.88
C ILE A 124 14.53 -2.66 3.99
N THR A 125 14.60 -1.61 4.79
CA THR A 125 15.41 -1.57 6.01
C THR A 125 14.48 -1.56 7.22
N TYR A 126 14.71 -2.45 8.16
CA TYR A 126 13.93 -2.57 9.38
C TYR A 126 14.49 -1.70 10.51
N LEU A 127 13.72 -1.54 11.60
CA LEU A 127 14.15 -0.73 12.74
C LEU A 127 15.39 -1.29 13.47
N ASP A 128 15.60 -2.61 13.42
CA ASP A 128 16.80 -3.26 13.95
C ASP A 128 18.05 -3.09 13.08
N GLY A 129 17.91 -2.44 11.91
CA GLY A 129 18.98 -2.20 10.95
C GLY A 129 19.18 -3.32 9.93
N SER A 130 18.51 -4.46 10.07
CA SER A 130 18.54 -5.53 9.07
C SER A 130 17.89 -5.08 7.75
N GLN A 131 18.17 -5.79 6.67
CA GLN A 131 17.68 -5.43 5.33
C GLN A 131 17.15 -6.63 4.58
N CYS A 132 16.02 -6.46 3.88
CA CYS A 132 15.58 -7.31 2.79
C CYS A 132 15.86 -6.61 1.47
N LYS A 133 16.80 -7.16 0.68
CA LYS A 133 17.14 -6.61 -0.65
C LYS A 133 16.33 -7.31 -1.73
N ASN A 134 16.05 -6.59 -2.81
CA ASN A 134 15.31 -7.11 -3.97
C ASN A 134 13.89 -7.60 -3.62
N ALA A 135 13.28 -7.06 -2.57
CA ALA A 135 11.91 -7.37 -2.20
C ALA A 135 10.95 -6.95 -3.34
N LEU A 136 9.99 -7.80 -3.67
CA LEU A 136 8.88 -7.42 -4.54
C LEU A 136 7.89 -6.60 -3.72
N VAL A 137 7.57 -5.39 -4.19
CA VAL A 137 6.64 -4.47 -3.52
C VAL A 137 5.64 -3.91 -4.52
N THR A 138 4.40 -3.76 -4.08
CA THR A 138 3.35 -3.10 -4.85
C THR A 138 3.13 -1.70 -4.29
N VAL A 139 3.18 -0.70 -5.15
CA VAL A 139 2.98 0.71 -4.80
C VAL A 139 1.76 1.22 -5.55
N MET A 140 0.83 1.85 -4.83
CA MET A 140 -0.30 2.57 -5.41
C MET A 140 -0.18 4.06 -5.15
N GLN A 141 -0.76 4.86 -6.02
CA GLN A 141 -0.90 6.31 -5.88
C GLN A 141 -2.33 6.76 -6.09
N ASP A 142 -2.65 7.92 -5.52
CA ASP A 142 -3.81 8.69 -5.88
C ASP A 142 -3.44 9.82 -6.87
N ASP A 143 -4.45 10.50 -7.39
CA ASP A 143 -4.33 11.60 -8.37
C ASP A 143 -3.55 12.84 -7.86
N LEU A 144 -3.25 12.91 -6.57
CA LEU A 144 -2.44 13.96 -5.95
C LEU A 144 -1.04 13.50 -5.53
N GLY A 145 -0.65 12.27 -5.90
CA GLY A 145 0.67 11.70 -5.63
C GLY A 145 0.88 11.18 -4.22
N ARG A 146 -0.20 11.00 -3.44
CA ARG A 146 -0.12 10.28 -2.17
C ARG A 146 0.18 8.83 -2.46
N THR A 147 1.25 8.34 -1.89
CA THR A 147 1.88 7.08 -2.28
C THR A 147 1.76 6.07 -1.14
N PHE A 148 1.37 4.85 -1.49
CA PHE A 148 1.11 3.78 -0.52
C PHE A 148 1.81 2.49 -0.95
N LEU A 149 2.38 1.80 0.02
CA LEU A 149 2.86 0.43 -0.13
C LEU A 149 1.75 -0.53 0.29
N VAL A 150 1.36 -1.41 -0.61
CA VAL A 150 0.28 -2.38 -0.36
C VAL A 150 0.79 -3.81 -0.39
N PRO A 151 0.23 -4.74 0.39
CA PRO A 151 0.61 -6.15 0.37
C PRO A 151 0.40 -6.78 -1.01
N ASN A 152 1.27 -7.69 -1.41
CA ASN A 152 1.09 -8.50 -2.61
C ASN A 152 -0.01 -9.55 -2.41
N LEU A 153 -0.74 -9.91 -3.47
CA LEU A 153 -1.84 -10.87 -3.43
C LEU A 153 -1.40 -12.30 -3.15
N ASP A 154 -0.24 -12.66 -3.63
CA ASP A 154 0.24 -14.05 -3.71
C ASP A 154 0.96 -14.54 -2.45
N GLY A 155 0.74 -13.88 -1.31
CA GLY A 155 1.38 -14.23 -0.04
C GLY A 155 2.88 -13.94 0.03
N LYS A 156 3.48 -13.34 -1.01
CA LYS A 156 4.90 -12.95 -1.02
C LYS A 156 5.14 -11.65 -0.23
N ASN A 157 4.60 -11.59 0.97
CA ASN A 157 4.70 -10.42 1.84
C ASN A 157 5.72 -10.58 2.97
N ASP A 158 6.52 -11.64 2.95
CA ASP A 158 7.50 -11.93 4.01
C ASP A 158 8.36 -10.71 4.35
N ALA A 159 8.73 -9.93 3.32
CA ALA A 159 9.50 -8.72 3.52
C ALA A 159 8.72 -7.58 4.22
N LEU A 160 7.38 -7.53 4.08
CA LEU A 160 6.54 -6.53 4.75
C LEU A 160 6.18 -6.93 6.18
N THR A 161 6.26 -8.22 6.50
CA THR A 161 5.86 -8.78 7.79
C THR A 161 7.04 -9.22 8.65
N ALA A 162 8.26 -9.23 8.10
CA ALA A 162 9.46 -9.69 8.81
C ALA A 162 9.83 -8.85 10.04
N GLY A 163 9.41 -7.58 10.08
CA GLY A 163 9.63 -6.70 11.22
C GLY A 163 9.19 -5.26 10.93
N PRO A 164 9.22 -4.39 11.95
CA PRO A 164 8.86 -3.00 11.79
C PRO A 164 9.78 -2.29 10.77
N ILE A 165 9.18 -1.69 9.75
CA ILE A 165 9.90 -1.08 8.63
C ILE A 165 10.33 0.32 8.99
N LYS A 166 11.62 0.61 8.86
CA LYS A 166 12.20 1.94 8.99
C LYS A 166 12.08 2.71 7.68
N SER A 167 12.55 2.12 6.59
CA SER A 167 12.58 2.79 5.28
C SER A 167 12.53 1.79 4.13
N LEU A 168 12.11 2.29 2.98
CA LEU A 168 12.04 1.55 1.72
C LEU A 168 12.74 2.37 0.63
N LYS A 169 13.66 1.74 -0.11
CA LYS A 169 14.30 2.33 -1.28
C LYS A 169 13.89 1.57 -2.53
N ILE A 170 13.24 2.24 -3.46
CA ILE A 170 12.90 1.70 -4.79
C ILE A 170 14.18 1.51 -5.59
N THR A 171 14.43 0.33 -6.14
CA THR A 171 15.67 0.02 -6.87
C THR A 171 15.46 -0.25 -8.35
N ASN A 172 14.42 -0.99 -8.70
CA ASN A 172 14.09 -1.35 -10.08
C ASN A 172 12.57 -1.48 -10.27
N LEU A 173 12.11 -1.41 -11.51
CA LEU A 173 10.79 -1.93 -11.86
C LEU A 173 10.80 -3.47 -11.77
N ALA A 174 9.74 -4.06 -11.25
CA ALA A 174 9.64 -5.52 -11.20
C ALA A 174 9.18 -6.09 -12.54
N GLU A 175 8.14 -5.48 -13.09
CA GLU A 175 7.58 -5.80 -14.41
C GLU A 175 7.06 -4.51 -15.04
N LEU A 176 7.24 -4.37 -16.34
CA LEU A 176 6.59 -3.34 -17.13
C LEU A 176 5.25 -3.87 -17.60
N ASN A 177 4.19 -3.59 -16.86
CA ASN A 177 2.84 -3.78 -17.36
C ASN A 177 2.14 -2.40 -17.45
N PRO A 178 2.34 -1.66 -18.55
CA PRO A 178 1.85 -0.30 -18.70
C PRO A 178 0.31 -0.18 -18.77
N PHE A 179 -0.39 -1.31 -18.75
CA PHE A 179 -1.86 -1.34 -18.86
C PHE A 179 -2.54 -1.74 -17.55
N ASN A 180 -1.80 -1.86 -16.45
CA ASN A 180 -2.36 -2.35 -15.20
C ASN A 180 -2.58 -1.19 -14.21
N ASN A 181 -3.66 -0.47 -14.39
CA ASN A 181 -4.14 0.59 -13.49
C ASN A 181 -5.26 0.10 -12.56
N ASN A 182 -5.34 -1.19 -12.31
CA ASN A 182 -6.31 -1.76 -11.39
C ASN A 182 -5.63 -2.43 -10.19
N LEU A 183 -6.20 -2.23 -9.02
CA LEU A 183 -5.74 -2.79 -7.76
C LEU A 183 -6.80 -3.75 -7.23
N ASP A 184 -6.47 -5.02 -7.10
CA ASP A 184 -7.31 -5.99 -6.40
C ASP A 184 -7.42 -5.61 -4.92
N THR A 185 -8.64 -5.59 -4.37
CA THR A 185 -8.93 -5.16 -3.00
C THR A 185 -8.85 -6.29 -1.98
N HIS A 186 -8.81 -7.55 -2.41
CA HIS A 186 -8.72 -8.73 -1.56
C HIS A 186 -7.27 -9.00 -1.11
N ARG A 187 -6.69 -8.05 -0.37
CA ARG A 187 -5.29 -8.10 0.05
C ARG A 187 -5.15 -8.58 1.49
N PRO A 188 -4.06 -9.32 1.80
CA PRO A 188 -3.78 -9.72 3.16
C PRO A 188 -3.49 -8.53 4.06
N GLN A 189 -3.69 -8.69 5.37
CA GLN A 189 -3.34 -7.70 6.38
C GLN A 189 -1.82 -7.70 6.62
N ILE A 190 -1.29 -6.53 7.00
CA ILE A 190 0.11 -6.38 7.41
C ILE A 190 0.20 -6.70 8.91
N HIS A 191 0.57 -7.92 9.26
CA HIS A 191 0.81 -8.30 10.64
C HIS A 191 2.31 -8.38 10.88
N PHE A 192 2.87 -7.45 11.64
CA PHE A 192 4.23 -7.60 12.13
C PHE A 192 4.26 -8.72 13.17
N VAL A 193 4.99 -9.77 12.89
CA VAL A 193 5.32 -10.76 13.91
C VAL A 193 6.28 -10.07 14.89
N PRO A 194 5.94 -9.89 16.18
CA PRO A 194 6.89 -9.34 17.13
C PRO A 194 8.10 -10.28 17.15
N CYS A 195 9.29 -9.75 16.87
CA CYS A 195 10.52 -10.45 17.19
C CYS A 195 10.57 -10.56 18.71
N PHE A 196 10.12 -11.67 19.27
CA PHE A 196 10.46 -12.00 20.63
C PHE A 196 11.98 -12.12 20.67
N ALA A 197 12.64 -11.17 21.32
CA ALA A 197 14.04 -11.29 21.66
C ALA A 197 14.21 -12.65 22.34
N GLY A 198 14.90 -13.56 21.64
CA GLY A 198 15.07 -14.93 22.05
C GLY A 198 15.61 -14.93 23.48
N GLY A 199 14.87 -15.54 24.37
CA GLY A 199 15.33 -15.84 25.70
C GLY A 199 16.63 -16.65 25.59
N THR A 200 17.69 -16.09 26.14
CA THR A 200 18.95 -16.82 26.42
C THR A 200 18.62 -18.11 27.16
N ARG A 201 18.98 -19.23 26.58
CA ARG A 201 19.17 -20.49 27.31
C ARG A 201 20.54 -20.51 27.94
#